data_85498e4996f90d2aa631794c914801d1
#
_entry.id   85498e4996f90d2aa631794c914801d1
#
_cell.length_a   1.000
_cell.length_b   1.000
_cell.length_c   1.000
_cell.angle_alpha   90.00
_cell.angle_beta   90.00
_cell.angle_gamma   90.00
#
_symmetry.space_group_name_H-M   'P 1'
#
loop_
_entity.id
_entity.type
_entity.pdbx_description
1 polymer ?
#
loop_
_entity_poly.entity_id
_entity_poly.type
_entity_poly.pdbx_seq_one_letter_code
_entity_poly.pdbx_strand_id
1 'polypeptide(L)'
;MGDHARARSFKRARIALGWAQHRAAFMNVVSLVPSVTETLSAWGVAPIACTKYCERPDLHHVGGTKNPEVEAIVALEPDLVVVDVQENRVEDFNALTKAGLNVLALDVVSIETMNVDLRRLAGAIGYEHAVSEVTEVSPLNRRAFVPIWRRPWMSIGADTFGSRLLEAMGITNICCEFESNYPELDLSTVAGMQPDLIIVPSEPYEIEDAHLEEFANIAPAVRVDGRDLFWWGVRTPEAVKRLHEQLRSL
;
A
#
# COMPACT_ATOMS: atom_id res chain seq x y z
N MET A 1 -45.71 -17.39 16.28
CA MET A 1 -45.06 -16.26 17.00
C MET A 1 -43.60 -16.01 16.60
N GLY A 2 -43.05 -16.70 15.60
CA GLY A 2 -41.63 -16.64 15.22
C GLY A 2 -41.27 -15.63 14.12
N ASP A 3 -42.21 -15.21 13.28
CA ASP A 3 -41.91 -14.45 12.04
C ASP A 3 -41.75 -12.93 12.27
N HIS A 4 -42.45 -12.37 13.24
CA HIS A 4 -42.36 -10.93 13.55
C HIS A 4 -41.06 -10.52 14.25
N ALA A 5 -40.40 -11.44 14.96
CA ALA A 5 -39.12 -11.18 15.64
C ALA A 5 -37.95 -11.16 14.63
N ARG A 6 -37.96 -12.07 13.64
CA ARG A 6 -36.97 -12.09 12.54
C ARG A 6 -37.05 -10.84 11.65
N ALA A 7 -38.27 -10.43 11.27
CA ALA A 7 -38.47 -9.23 10.43
C ALA A 7 -38.02 -7.94 11.15
N ARG A 8 -38.21 -7.86 12.48
CA ARG A 8 -37.72 -6.71 13.27
C ARG A 8 -36.19 -6.68 13.42
N SER A 9 -35.55 -7.85 13.49
CA SER A 9 -34.06 -7.98 13.53
C SER A 9 -33.42 -7.53 12.21
N PHE A 10 -33.97 -7.98 11.07
CA PHE A 10 -33.48 -7.55 9.74
C PHE A 10 -33.71 -6.06 9.48
N LYS A 11 -34.81 -5.48 9.95
CA LYS A 11 -35.09 -4.06 9.79
C LYS A 11 -34.17 -3.19 10.67
N ARG A 12 -33.83 -3.65 11.88
CA ARG A 12 -32.84 -2.99 12.75
C ARG A 12 -31.43 -3.08 12.20
N ALA A 13 -31.03 -4.22 11.64
CA ALA A 13 -29.73 -4.38 10.99
C ALA A 13 -29.60 -3.46 9.76
N ARG A 14 -30.62 -3.37 8.89
CA ARG A 14 -30.61 -2.46 7.72
C ARG A 14 -30.58 -0.98 8.12
N ILE A 15 -31.25 -0.61 9.22
CA ILE A 15 -31.22 0.78 9.74
C ILE A 15 -29.83 1.05 10.34
N ALA A 16 -29.25 0.13 11.10
CA ALA A 16 -27.89 0.26 11.64
C ALA A 16 -26.83 0.35 10.54
N LEU A 17 -26.92 -0.46 9.46
CA LEU A 17 -26.07 -0.36 8.28
C LEU A 17 -26.19 1.02 7.60
N GLY A 18 -27.41 1.52 7.42
CA GLY A 18 -27.63 2.85 6.84
C GLY A 18 -27.03 3.99 7.67
N TRP A 19 -27.05 3.87 9.01
CA TRP A 19 -26.48 4.87 9.92
C TRP A 19 -24.94 4.80 9.96
N ALA A 20 -24.34 3.61 9.88
CA ALA A 20 -22.90 3.42 9.84
C ALA A 20 -22.30 3.98 8.53
N GLN A 21 -22.92 3.68 7.38
CA GLN A 21 -22.53 4.25 6.08
C GLN A 21 -22.73 5.78 6.03
N HIS A 22 -23.75 6.33 6.68
CA HIS A 22 -23.93 7.79 6.79
C HIS A 22 -22.86 8.44 7.65
N ARG A 23 -22.34 7.76 8.68
CA ARG A 23 -21.31 8.33 9.55
C ARG A 23 -19.96 8.43 8.85
N ALA A 24 -19.59 7.41 8.07
CA ALA A 24 -18.38 7.41 7.24
C ALA A 24 -18.39 8.53 6.18
N ALA A 25 -19.56 8.84 5.62
CA ALA A 25 -19.72 9.89 4.60
C ALA A 25 -19.56 11.33 5.13
N PHE A 26 -19.53 11.54 6.45
CA PHE A 26 -19.40 12.87 7.07
C PHE A 26 -18.10 13.06 7.86
N MET A 27 -17.20 12.07 7.87
CA MET A 27 -15.94 12.19 8.57
C MET A 27 -14.90 12.89 7.71
N ASN A 28 -14.30 13.97 8.22
CA ASN A 28 -13.23 14.71 7.58
C ASN A 28 -11.91 13.94 7.74
N VAL A 29 -11.57 13.11 6.75
CA VAL A 29 -10.35 12.30 6.78
C VAL A 29 -9.26 12.97 5.93
N VAL A 30 -8.06 13.12 6.48
CA VAL A 30 -6.84 13.43 5.73
C VAL A 30 -6.04 12.15 5.57
N SER A 31 -5.70 11.79 4.33
CA SER A 31 -4.88 10.62 4.03
C SER A 31 -3.48 11.01 3.57
N LEU A 32 -2.45 10.60 4.31
CA LEU A 32 -1.05 10.83 3.93
C LEU A 32 -0.41 9.63 3.21
N VAL A 33 -1.26 8.68 2.75
CA VAL A 33 -0.83 7.40 2.14
C VAL A 33 -1.63 7.16 0.86
N PRO A 34 -0.99 7.01 -0.31
CA PRO A 34 -1.68 6.75 -1.58
C PRO A 34 -2.60 5.51 -1.54
N SER A 35 -2.13 4.41 -0.97
CA SER A 35 -2.89 3.16 -0.80
C SER A 35 -4.18 3.35 0.01
N VAL A 36 -4.11 4.17 1.08
CA VAL A 36 -5.27 4.53 1.91
C VAL A 36 -6.25 5.40 1.13
N THR A 37 -5.74 6.38 0.39
CA THR A 37 -6.57 7.29 -0.42
C THR A 37 -7.37 6.51 -1.48
N GLU A 38 -6.73 5.56 -2.16
CA GLU A 38 -7.38 4.67 -3.13
C GLU A 38 -8.44 3.80 -2.44
N THR A 39 -8.09 3.20 -1.30
CA THR A 39 -8.97 2.33 -0.53
C THR A 39 -10.21 3.09 -0.03
N LEU A 40 -10.04 4.27 0.59
CA LEU A 40 -11.15 5.11 1.03
C LEU A 40 -12.06 5.50 -0.12
N SER A 41 -11.47 5.88 -1.26
CA SER A 41 -12.23 6.24 -2.48
C SER A 41 -13.07 5.07 -2.99
N ALA A 42 -12.51 3.86 -3.02
CA ALA A 42 -13.23 2.64 -3.40
C ALA A 42 -14.35 2.27 -2.41
N TRP A 43 -14.20 2.64 -1.14
CA TRP A 43 -15.25 2.49 -0.13
C TRP A 43 -16.32 3.60 -0.18
N GLY A 44 -16.20 4.56 -1.10
CA GLY A 44 -17.11 5.69 -1.23
C GLY A 44 -16.90 6.78 -0.18
N VAL A 45 -15.74 6.77 0.49
CA VAL A 45 -15.31 7.79 1.46
C VAL A 45 -14.28 8.70 0.78
N ALA A 46 -14.66 9.94 0.49
CA ALA A 46 -13.74 10.91 -0.09
C ALA A 46 -12.94 11.59 1.02
N PRO A 47 -11.59 11.45 1.08
CA PRO A 47 -10.76 12.27 1.95
C PRO A 47 -10.94 13.76 1.63
N ILE A 48 -10.87 14.63 2.63
CA ILE A 48 -10.90 16.09 2.42
C ILE A 48 -9.57 16.63 1.91
N ALA A 49 -8.47 15.90 2.17
CA ALA A 49 -7.15 16.20 1.65
C ALA A 49 -6.29 14.91 1.59
N CYS A 50 -5.27 14.95 0.72
CA CYS A 50 -4.31 13.86 0.57
C CYS A 50 -2.92 14.38 0.18
N THR A 51 -1.95 13.50 0.03
CA THR A 51 -0.63 13.90 -0.52
C THR A 51 -0.71 14.09 -2.04
N LYS A 52 0.25 14.83 -2.60
CA LYS A 52 0.39 15.01 -4.05
C LYS A 52 0.65 13.71 -4.84
N TYR A 53 0.98 12.61 -4.13
CA TYR A 53 1.24 11.30 -4.73
C TYR A 53 -0.01 10.40 -4.81
N CYS A 54 -1.15 10.87 -4.29
CA CYS A 54 -2.38 10.06 -4.21
C CYS A 54 -3.19 9.95 -5.52
N GLU A 55 -2.69 10.47 -6.65
CA GLU A 55 -3.37 10.47 -7.96
C GLU A 55 -4.82 11.01 -7.94
N ARG A 56 -5.09 11.96 -7.03
CA ARG A 56 -6.38 12.62 -6.82
C ARG A 56 -6.24 14.13 -6.98
N PRO A 57 -6.13 14.61 -8.25
CA PRO A 57 -5.97 16.05 -8.52
C PRO A 57 -7.21 16.89 -8.14
N ASP A 58 -8.32 16.24 -7.87
CA ASP A 58 -9.58 16.83 -7.41
C ASP A 58 -9.59 17.10 -5.89
N LEU A 59 -8.64 16.53 -5.13
CA LEU A 59 -8.53 16.74 -3.70
C LEU A 59 -7.50 17.83 -3.35
N HIS A 60 -7.65 18.43 -2.18
CA HIS A 60 -6.65 19.34 -1.64
C HIS A 60 -5.37 18.56 -1.29
N HIS A 61 -4.21 19.03 -1.80
CA HIS A 61 -2.92 18.39 -1.51
C HIS A 61 -2.23 19.08 -0.34
N VAL A 62 -1.79 18.31 0.65
CA VAL A 62 -1.11 18.75 1.88
C VAL A 62 0.35 18.28 1.92
N GLY A 63 1.07 18.48 0.83
CA GLY A 63 2.48 18.11 0.69
C GLY A 63 2.70 16.68 0.20
N GLY A 64 3.82 16.08 0.57
CA GLY A 64 4.20 14.70 0.20
C GLY A 64 4.18 13.74 1.40
N THR A 65 4.36 12.43 1.14
CA THR A 65 4.38 11.40 2.19
C THR A 65 5.51 11.61 3.21
N LYS A 66 6.68 12.03 2.75
CA LYS A 66 7.86 12.29 3.61
C LYS A 66 8.02 13.76 4.05
N ASN A 67 7.16 14.65 3.58
CA ASN A 67 7.17 16.08 3.90
C ASN A 67 5.75 16.67 3.83
N PRO A 68 4.82 16.22 4.68
CA PRO A 68 3.48 16.77 4.77
C PRO A 68 3.52 18.21 5.34
N GLU A 69 2.56 19.02 4.94
CA GLU A 69 2.37 20.39 5.42
C GLU A 69 1.54 20.36 6.70
N VAL A 70 2.19 20.11 7.85
CA VAL A 70 1.52 19.88 9.13
C VAL A 70 0.58 21.02 9.52
N GLU A 71 1.00 22.31 9.35
CA GLU A 71 0.15 23.46 9.66
C GLU A 71 -1.10 23.50 8.76
N ALA A 72 -0.97 23.14 7.48
CA ALA A 72 -2.13 23.07 6.57
C ALA A 72 -3.09 21.96 6.99
N ILE A 73 -2.58 20.81 7.43
CA ILE A 73 -3.41 19.69 7.94
C ILE A 73 -4.15 20.14 9.21
N VAL A 74 -3.47 20.78 10.15
CA VAL A 74 -4.09 21.29 11.38
C VAL A 74 -5.21 22.30 11.07
N ALA A 75 -5.00 23.18 10.10
CA ALA A 75 -5.99 24.20 9.71
C ALA A 75 -7.27 23.58 9.05
N LEU A 76 -7.20 22.36 8.56
CA LEU A 76 -8.36 21.63 8.03
C LEU A 76 -9.25 21.03 9.13
N GLU A 77 -8.79 21.00 10.38
CA GLU A 77 -9.51 20.42 11.54
C GLU A 77 -10.08 19.03 11.23
N PRO A 78 -9.25 18.06 10.76
CA PRO A 78 -9.75 16.74 10.37
C PRO A 78 -10.19 15.94 11.61
N ASP A 79 -11.21 15.10 11.42
CA ASP A 79 -11.64 14.11 12.43
C ASP A 79 -10.62 12.97 12.56
N LEU A 80 -9.89 12.67 11.47
CA LEU A 80 -8.90 11.60 11.40
C LEU A 80 -7.79 11.95 10.40
N VAL A 81 -6.55 11.76 10.80
CA VAL A 81 -5.39 11.72 9.88
C VAL A 81 -4.88 10.28 9.80
N VAL A 82 -4.68 9.75 8.59
CA VAL A 82 -4.16 8.39 8.40
C VAL A 82 -2.73 8.46 7.86
N VAL A 83 -1.83 7.76 8.52
CA VAL A 83 -0.41 7.60 8.17
C VAL A 83 -0.05 6.11 8.11
N ASP A 84 1.06 5.78 7.44
CA ASP A 84 1.67 4.44 7.44
C ASP A 84 3.12 4.54 7.90
N VAL A 85 3.54 3.61 8.78
CA VAL A 85 4.87 3.60 9.41
C VAL A 85 5.99 3.46 8.36
N GLN A 86 5.73 2.75 7.26
CA GLN A 86 6.71 2.54 6.20
C GLN A 86 6.86 3.77 5.30
N GLU A 87 5.79 4.53 5.11
CA GLU A 87 5.75 5.64 4.17
C GLU A 87 5.97 7.01 4.82
N ASN A 88 5.45 7.24 6.01
CA ASN A 88 5.54 8.54 6.68
C ASN A 88 6.69 8.58 7.70
N ARG A 89 7.16 9.77 8.06
CA ARG A 89 8.20 9.93 9.05
C ARG A 89 7.60 9.99 10.46
N VAL A 90 8.31 9.43 11.43
CA VAL A 90 7.89 9.44 12.85
C VAL A 90 7.81 10.88 13.39
N GLU A 91 8.64 11.80 12.89
CA GLU A 91 8.63 13.21 13.27
C GLU A 91 7.30 13.88 12.88
N ASP A 92 6.76 13.57 11.68
CA ASP A 92 5.50 14.10 11.17
C ASP A 92 4.32 13.54 11.99
N PHE A 93 4.32 12.22 12.28
CA PHE A 93 3.35 11.60 13.19
C PHE A 93 3.34 12.28 14.56
N ASN A 94 4.52 12.53 15.14
CA ASN A 94 4.64 13.18 16.45
C ASN A 94 4.15 14.63 16.39
N ALA A 95 4.44 15.37 15.32
CA ALA A 95 3.99 16.76 15.14
C ALA A 95 2.45 16.85 15.05
N LEU A 96 1.81 15.97 14.25
CA LEU A 96 0.36 15.89 14.13
C LEU A 96 -0.31 15.54 15.45
N THR A 97 0.23 14.53 16.17
CA THR A 97 -0.27 14.11 17.48
C THR A 97 -0.11 15.22 18.52
N LYS A 98 1.03 15.92 18.54
CA LYS A 98 1.29 17.04 19.45
C LYS A 98 0.36 18.23 19.18
N ALA A 99 -0.08 18.41 17.94
CA ALA A 99 -1.08 19.39 17.54
C ALA A 99 -2.51 19.02 18.00
N GLY A 100 -2.69 17.86 18.62
CA GLY A 100 -3.99 17.38 19.15
C GLY A 100 -4.87 16.65 18.14
N LEU A 101 -4.34 16.32 16.96
CA LEU A 101 -5.08 15.58 15.93
C LEU A 101 -5.20 14.11 16.30
N ASN A 102 -6.32 13.49 15.90
CA ASN A 102 -6.50 12.03 15.98
C ASN A 102 -5.77 11.39 14.80
N VAL A 103 -4.66 10.69 15.05
CA VAL A 103 -3.82 10.07 14.02
C VAL A 103 -3.88 8.56 14.12
N LEU A 104 -4.29 7.91 13.04
CA LEU A 104 -4.25 6.46 12.88
C LEU A 104 -2.97 6.07 12.13
N ALA A 105 -2.04 5.44 12.83
CA ALA A 105 -0.86 4.85 12.21
C ALA A 105 -1.14 3.39 11.83
N LEU A 106 -0.93 3.08 10.56
CA LEU A 106 -0.97 1.73 9.98
C LEU A 106 0.47 1.24 9.81
N ASP A 107 0.65 -0.09 9.73
CA ASP A 107 1.99 -0.71 9.57
C ASP A 107 1.85 -1.95 8.66
N VAL A 108 1.76 -1.69 7.37
CA VAL A 108 1.45 -2.73 6.38
C VAL A 108 2.72 -3.23 5.71
N VAL A 109 3.14 -4.43 6.09
CA VAL A 109 4.31 -5.13 5.52
C VAL A 109 3.95 -6.47 4.85
N SER A 110 2.70 -6.93 4.97
CA SER A 110 2.23 -8.19 4.35
C SER A 110 0.73 -8.15 4.08
N ILE A 111 0.20 -9.18 3.37
CA ILE A 111 -1.25 -9.34 3.15
C ILE A 111 -1.99 -9.50 4.48
N GLU A 112 -1.38 -10.19 5.45
CA GLU A 112 -1.97 -10.42 6.79
C GLU A 112 -2.07 -9.10 7.56
N THR A 113 -0.98 -8.31 7.63
CA THR A 113 -0.98 -7.00 8.31
C THR A 113 -1.89 -6.01 7.58
N MET A 114 -1.93 -6.03 6.25
CA MET A 114 -2.88 -5.26 5.45
C MET A 114 -4.32 -5.54 5.89
N ASN A 115 -4.70 -6.82 6.01
CA ASN A 115 -6.05 -7.20 6.42
C ASN A 115 -6.39 -6.76 7.84
N VAL A 116 -5.41 -6.75 8.75
CA VAL A 116 -5.59 -6.21 10.11
C VAL A 116 -5.82 -4.71 10.06
N ASP A 117 -4.99 -3.99 9.31
CA ASP A 117 -5.00 -2.54 9.26
C ASP A 117 -6.17 -1.97 8.44
N LEU A 118 -6.64 -2.67 7.42
CA LEU A 118 -7.89 -2.33 6.74
C LEU A 118 -9.10 -2.42 7.69
N ARG A 119 -9.13 -3.41 8.59
CA ARG A 119 -10.19 -3.49 9.63
C ARG A 119 -10.07 -2.35 10.64
N ARG A 120 -8.86 -1.96 11.04
CA ARG A 120 -8.63 -0.81 11.93
C ARG A 120 -9.10 0.49 11.28
N LEU A 121 -8.74 0.69 10.00
CA LEU A 121 -9.18 1.85 9.21
C LEU A 121 -10.70 1.89 9.09
N ALA A 122 -11.33 0.77 8.69
CA ALA A 122 -12.79 0.67 8.58
C ALA A 122 -13.48 0.97 9.91
N GLY A 123 -12.99 0.41 11.02
CA GLY A 123 -13.51 0.67 12.37
C GLY A 123 -13.37 2.15 12.77
N ALA A 124 -12.24 2.79 12.45
CA ALA A 124 -12.00 4.21 12.78
C ALA A 124 -12.97 5.16 12.08
N ILE A 125 -13.35 4.85 10.83
CA ILE A 125 -14.30 5.66 10.05
C ILE A 125 -15.76 5.18 10.17
N GLY A 126 -16.04 4.12 10.95
CA GLY A 126 -17.38 3.55 11.09
C GLY A 126 -17.90 2.87 9.83
N TYR A 127 -17.02 2.28 9.02
CA TYR A 127 -17.33 1.57 7.79
C TYR A 127 -17.37 0.07 8.02
N GLU A 128 -18.48 -0.58 7.64
CA GLU A 128 -18.57 -2.04 7.65
C GLU A 128 -18.02 -2.59 6.34
N HIS A 129 -16.82 -3.10 6.38
CA HIS A 129 -16.13 -3.65 5.19
C HIS A 129 -15.82 -5.14 5.36
N ALA A 130 -16.13 -5.91 4.32
CA ALA A 130 -15.55 -7.23 4.13
C ALA A 130 -14.16 -7.06 3.51
N VAL A 131 -13.14 -7.60 4.16
CA VAL A 131 -11.77 -7.63 3.62
C VAL A 131 -11.79 -8.41 2.31
N SER A 132 -11.22 -7.84 1.25
CA SER A 132 -11.08 -8.54 -0.03
C SER A 132 -10.07 -9.67 0.11
N GLU A 133 -10.52 -10.91 -0.09
CA GLU A 133 -9.62 -12.06 -0.04
C GLU A 133 -8.68 -12.05 -1.25
N VAL A 134 -7.39 -12.16 -0.98
CA VAL A 134 -6.38 -12.41 -2.01
C VAL A 134 -6.42 -13.88 -2.35
N THR A 135 -6.75 -14.19 -3.60
CA THR A 135 -6.79 -15.58 -4.08
C THR A 135 -5.36 -16.13 -4.16
N GLU A 136 -5.14 -17.30 -3.60
CA GLU A 136 -3.88 -18.02 -3.77
C GLU A 136 -3.62 -18.31 -5.27
N VAL A 137 -2.36 -18.13 -5.67
CA VAL A 137 -1.90 -18.41 -7.03
C VAL A 137 -0.86 -19.53 -7.01
N SER A 138 -0.67 -20.19 -8.14
CA SER A 138 0.37 -21.22 -8.25
C SER A 138 1.77 -20.59 -8.10
N PRO A 139 2.67 -21.18 -7.28
CA PRO A 139 3.99 -20.58 -7.05
C PRO A 139 4.83 -20.57 -8.33
N LEU A 140 5.49 -19.45 -8.60
CA LEU A 140 6.36 -19.27 -9.78
C LEU A 140 7.76 -19.84 -9.58
N ASN A 141 8.20 -20.05 -8.32
CA ASN A 141 9.49 -20.61 -7.93
C ASN A 141 10.68 -19.94 -8.62
N ARG A 142 10.73 -18.60 -8.54
CA ARG A 142 11.75 -17.73 -9.12
C ARG A 142 12.46 -16.92 -8.04
N ARG A 143 13.69 -16.51 -8.33
CA ARG A 143 14.47 -15.54 -7.54
C ARG A 143 14.51 -14.22 -8.28
N ALA A 144 14.19 -13.10 -7.62
CA ALA A 144 14.14 -11.81 -8.28
C ALA A 144 14.96 -10.73 -7.56
N PHE A 145 15.53 -9.83 -8.33
CA PHE A 145 16.01 -8.53 -7.86
C PHE A 145 14.96 -7.47 -8.19
N VAL A 146 14.70 -6.55 -7.26
CA VAL A 146 13.69 -5.48 -7.42
C VAL A 146 14.35 -4.13 -7.20
N PRO A 147 14.91 -3.49 -8.23
CA PRO A 147 15.51 -2.16 -8.10
C PRO A 147 14.42 -1.10 -7.90
N ILE A 148 14.57 -0.26 -6.87
CA ILE A 148 13.66 0.85 -6.54
C ILE A 148 14.32 2.23 -6.61
N TRP A 149 15.63 2.28 -6.79
CA TRP A 149 16.42 3.50 -6.91
C TRP A 149 17.74 3.21 -7.60
N ARG A 150 18.30 4.22 -8.25
CA ARG A 150 19.62 4.16 -8.93
C ARG A 150 20.54 5.26 -8.42
N ARG A 151 21.81 4.90 -8.16
CA ARG A 151 22.91 5.73 -7.66
C ARG A 151 22.76 6.17 -6.19
N PRO A 152 23.01 5.21 -5.27
CA PRO A 152 23.33 3.78 -5.50
C PRO A 152 22.12 2.98 -5.96
N TRP A 153 22.33 1.76 -6.47
CA TRP A 153 21.21 0.84 -6.64
C TRP A 153 20.67 0.44 -5.28
N MET A 154 19.36 0.57 -5.10
CA MET A 154 18.65 0.15 -3.89
C MET A 154 17.55 -0.84 -4.26
N SER A 155 17.24 -1.71 -3.33
CA SER A 155 16.16 -2.69 -3.45
C SER A 155 15.26 -2.67 -2.22
N ILE A 156 14.22 -3.50 -2.23
CA ILE A 156 13.36 -3.79 -1.08
C ILE A 156 13.92 -4.99 -0.31
N GLY A 157 13.82 -4.98 1.01
CA GLY A 157 14.23 -6.06 1.92
C GLY A 157 13.06 -6.93 2.36
N ALA A 158 13.31 -7.81 3.35
CA ALA A 158 12.36 -8.83 3.80
C ALA A 158 11.05 -8.25 4.35
N ASP A 159 11.14 -7.20 5.18
CA ASP A 159 10.00 -6.63 5.89
C ASP A 159 9.39 -5.45 5.13
N THR A 160 9.09 -5.67 3.84
CA THR A 160 8.38 -4.74 2.97
C THR A 160 7.20 -5.42 2.32
N PHE A 161 6.11 -4.67 2.09
CA PHE A 161 4.91 -5.22 1.45
C PHE A 161 5.21 -5.87 0.09
N GLY A 162 6.02 -5.21 -0.75
CA GLY A 162 6.39 -5.73 -2.06
C GLY A 162 7.11 -7.08 -1.98
N SER A 163 8.04 -7.27 -1.05
CA SER A 163 8.73 -8.56 -0.87
C SER A 163 7.77 -9.66 -0.41
N ARG A 164 6.89 -9.38 0.55
CA ARG A 164 5.91 -10.34 1.03
C ARG A 164 4.83 -10.66 -0.01
N LEU A 165 4.48 -9.70 -0.86
CA LEU A 165 3.57 -9.93 -1.99
C LEU A 165 4.20 -10.86 -3.04
N LEU A 166 5.48 -10.66 -3.36
CA LEU A 166 6.24 -11.55 -4.25
C LEU A 166 6.36 -12.96 -3.66
N GLU A 167 6.63 -13.07 -2.36
CA GLU A 167 6.68 -14.35 -1.65
C GLU A 167 5.35 -15.11 -1.75
N ALA A 168 4.21 -14.44 -1.62
CA ALA A 168 2.89 -15.04 -1.79
C ALA A 168 2.65 -15.59 -3.21
N MET A 169 3.40 -15.13 -4.20
CA MET A 169 3.40 -15.65 -5.58
C MET A 169 4.51 -16.67 -5.84
N GLY A 170 5.26 -17.07 -4.80
CA GLY A 170 6.41 -18.01 -4.93
C GLY A 170 7.63 -17.37 -5.57
N ILE A 171 7.81 -16.07 -5.48
CA ILE A 171 9.01 -15.35 -5.93
C ILE A 171 9.82 -14.92 -4.72
N THR A 172 11.04 -15.40 -4.62
CA THR A 172 11.99 -15.00 -3.58
C THR A 172 12.71 -13.72 -4.01
N ASN A 173 12.49 -12.62 -3.30
CA ASN A 173 13.35 -11.46 -3.45
C ASN A 173 14.74 -11.76 -2.88
N ILE A 174 15.79 -11.68 -3.69
CA ILE A 174 17.17 -11.99 -3.28
C ILE A 174 17.68 -11.06 -2.17
N CYS A 175 17.10 -9.88 -2.03
CA CYS A 175 17.50 -8.90 -1.01
C CYS A 175 16.89 -9.15 0.37
N CYS A 176 16.08 -10.20 0.56
CA CYS A 176 15.57 -10.59 1.87
C CYS A 176 16.65 -11.13 2.83
N GLU A 177 17.86 -11.37 2.36
CA GLU A 177 19.01 -11.81 3.18
C GLU A 177 19.68 -10.63 3.92
N PHE A 178 19.38 -9.39 3.56
CA PHE A 178 19.94 -8.19 4.20
C PHE A 178 19.08 -7.74 5.38
N GLU A 179 19.74 -7.18 6.40
CA GLU A 179 19.04 -6.64 7.59
C GLU A 179 18.23 -5.37 7.28
N SER A 180 18.65 -4.61 6.26
CA SER A 180 17.98 -3.37 5.86
C SER A 180 16.72 -3.67 5.05
N ASN A 181 15.63 -2.94 5.33
CA ASN A 181 14.44 -2.96 4.47
C ASN A 181 14.65 -2.28 3.10
N TYR A 182 15.73 -1.51 2.96
CA TYR A 182 16.10 -0.84 1.72
C TYR A 182 17.62 -0.92 1.51
N PRO A 183 18.15 -2.13 1.19
CA PRO A 183 19.57 -2.33 1.03
C PRO A 183 20.11 -1.64 -0.22
N GLU A 184 21.32 -1.06 -0.09
CA GLU A 184 22.11 -0.56 -1.20
C GLU A 184 23.04 -1.67 -1.69
N LEU A 185 23.11 -1.88 -3.02
CA LEU A 185 23.93 -2.91 -3.62
C LEU A 185 24.63 -2.38 -4.88
N ASP A 186 25.80 -2.94 -5.17
CA ASP A 186 26.37 -2.87 -6.50
C ASP A 186 25.88 -4.04 -7.40
N LEU A 187 25.95 -3.85 -8.70
CA LEU A 187 25.46 -4.85 -9.66
C LEU A 187 26.30 -6.13 -9.67
N SER A 188 27.55 -6.09 -9.22
CA SER A 188 28.39 -7.26 -9.10
C SER A 188 27.90 -8.16 -7.96
N THR A 189 27.45 -7.57 -6.85
CA THR A 189 26.78 -8.29 -5.77
C THR A 189 25.47 -8.92 -6.25
N VAL A 190 24.62 -8.16 -6.96
CA VAL A 190 23.38 -8.66 -7.54
C VAL A 190 23.64 -9.85 -8.48
N ALA A 191 24.63 -9.74 -9.36
CA ALA A 191 25.03 -10.82 -10.26
C ALA A 191 25.51 -12.07 -9.50
N GLY A 192 26.29 -11.89 -8.42
CA GLY A 192 26.76 -12.97 -7.55
C GLY A 192 25.64 -13.71 -6.85
N MET A 193 24.51 -13.06 -6.58
CA MET A 193 23.30 -13.65 -5.97
C MET A 193 22.45 -14.43 -6.98
N GLN A 194 22.73 -14.35 -8.27
CA GLN A 194 22.11 -15.15 -9.35
C GLN A 194 20.57 -15.06 -9.34
N PRO A 195 19.96 -13.88 -9.54
CA PRO A 195 18.52 -13.79 -9.75
C PRO A 195 18.11 -14.44 -11.08
N ASP A 196 16.91 -15.00 -11.14
CA ASP A 196 16.31 -15.51 -12.38
C ASP A 196 15.74 -14.37 -13.23
N LEU A 197 15.33 -13.26 -12.59
CA LEU A 197 14.76 -12.09 -13.26
C LEU A 197 14.99 -10.81 -12.45
N ILE A 198 14.90 -9.69 -13.16
CA ILE A 198 14.87 -8.33 -12.57
C ILE A 198 13.46 -7.79 -12.72
N ILE A 199 12.76 -7.55 -11.62
CA ILE A 199 11.42 -6.94 -11.65
C ILE A 199 11.60 -5.43 -11.51
N VAL A 200 11.30 -4.69 -12.57
CA VAL A 200 11.51 -3.24 -12.65
C VAL A 200 10.17 -2.51 -12.48
N PRO A 201 9.85 -2.02 -11.27
CA PRO A 201 8.61 -1.30 -11.04
C PRO A 201 8.66 0.11 -11.64
N SER A 202 7.48 0.64 -12.04
CA SER A 202 7.37 2.00 -12.59
C SER A 202 7.54 3.10 -11.53
N GLU A 203 7.49 2.75 -10.24
CA GLU A 203 7.72 3.64 -9.10
C GLU A 203 8.45 2.89 -7.98
N PRO A 204 8.98 3.52 -6.93
CA PRO A 204 8.99 4.97 -6.65
C PRO A 204 9.96 5.78 -7.51
N TYR A 205 10.84 5.10 -8.28
CA TYR A 205 11.81 5.71 -9.18
C TYR A 205 11.68 5.09 -10.57
N GLU A 206 11.45 5.93 -11.57
CA GLU A 206 11.39 5.47 -12.97
C GLU A 206 12.78 5.11 -13.47
N ILE A 207 12.99 3.81 -13.71
CA ILE A 207 14.20 3.29 -14.33
C ILE A 207 14.02 3.35 -15.84
N GLU A 208 14.75 4.25 -16.51
CA GLU A 208 14.68 4.44 -17.96
C GLU A 208 15.21 3.21 -18.73
N ASP A 209 14.85 3.06 -20.00
CA ASP A 209 15.28 1.94 -20.84
C ASP A 209 16.80 1.84 -20.97
N ALA A 210 17.49 2.99 -21.05
CA ALA A 210 18.95 3.04 -21.08
C ALA A 210 19.61 2.42 -19.83
N HIS A 211 18.91 2.43 -18.69
CA HIS A 211 19.42 1.83 -17.46
C HIS A 211 19.20 0.31 -17.41
N LEU A 212 18.24 -0.24 -18.20
CA LEU A 212 18.01 -1.68 -18.27
C LEU A 212 19.20 -2.43 -18.88
N GLU A 213 19.97 -1.76 -19.72
CA GLU A 213 21.20 -2.33 -20.30
C GLU A 213 22.23 -2.73 -19.22
N GLU A 214 22.20 -2.07 -18.06
CA GLU A 214 23.05 -2.41 -16.92
C GLU A 214 22.76 -3.81 -16.35
N PHE A 215 21.54 -4.31 -16.54
CA PHE A 215 21.11 -5.66 -16.11
C PHE A 215 21.30 -6.76 -17.16
N ALA A 216 21.66 -6.42 -18.40
CA ALA A 216 21.66 -7.33 -19.56
C ALA A 216 22.50 -8.60 -19.34
N ASN A 217 23.59 -8.51 -18.52
CA ASN A 217 24.48 -9.63 -18.21
C ASN A 217 24.14 -10.31 -16.86
N ILE A 218 23.05 -9.90 -16.19
CA ILE A 218 22.65 -10.43 -14.87
C ILE A 218 21.46 -11.35 -15.02
N ALA A 219 20.31 -10.82 -15.46
CA ALA A 219 19.09 -11.59 -15.69
C ALA A 219 18.12 -10.79 -16.59
N PRO A 220 17.13 -11.44 -17.21
CA PRO A 220 16.07 -10.75 -17.93
C PRO A 220 15.36 -9.73 -17.05
N ALA A 221 15.14 -8.52 -17.57
CA ALA A 221 14.42 -7.47 -16.88
C ALA A 221 12.98 -7.36 -17.41
N VAL A 222 12.03 -7.26 -16.48
CA VAL A 222 10.60 -7.09 -16.78
C VAL A 222 10.06 -5.87 -16.07
N ARG A 223 9.39 -4.98 -16.80
CA ARG A 223 8.68 -3.84 -16.22
C ARG A 223 7.35 -4.28 -15.65
N VAL A 224 7.01 -3.79 -14.46
CA VAL A 224 5.71 -3.98 -13.83
C VAL A 224 5.12 -2.64 -13.39
N ASP A 225 3.81 -2.58 -13.21
CA ASP A 225 3.19 -1.43 -12.54
C ASP A 225 3.63 -1.44 -11.06
N GLY A 226 4.38 -0.43 -10.65
CA GLY A 226 4.88 -0.31 -9.28
C GLY A 226 3.76 -0.19 -8.25
N ARG A 227 2.62 0.39 -8.64
CA ARG A 227 1.44 0.45 -7.76
C ARG A 227 0.89 -0.95 -7.46
N ASP A 228 0.93 -1.86 -8.41
CA ASP A 228 0.51 -3.24 -8.16
C ASP A 228 1.44 -3.97 -7.21
N LEU A 229 2.72 -3.57 -7.15
CA LEU A 229 3.71 -4.17 -6.27
C LEU A 229 3.76 -3.52 -4.87
N PHE A 230 3.51 -2.20 -4.78
CA PHE A 230 3.75 -1.45 -3.55
C PHE A 230 2.49 -0.89 -2.89
N TRP A 231 1.41 -0.61 -3.65
CA TRP A 231 0.18 -0.11 -3.05
C TRP A 231 -0.66 -1.27 -2.55
N TRP A 232 -0.87 -1.30 -1.26
CA TRP A 232 -1.69 -2.29 -0.59
C TRP A 232 -3.15 -1.81 -0.47
N GLY A 233 -4.08 -2.71 -0.14
CA GLY A 233 -5.48 -2.39 0.09
C GLY A 233 -6.42 -3.00 -0.95
N VAL A 234 -7.43 -2.23 -1.37
CA VAL A 234 -8.49 -2.72 -2.26
C VAL A 234 -7.98 -3.24 -3.61
N ARG A 235 -6.84 -2.75 -4.08
CA ARG A 235 -6.25 -3.20 -5.35
C ARG A 235 -5.53 -4.54 -5.25
N THR A 236 -5.07 -4.94 -4.06
CA THR A 236 -4.18 -6.10 -3.88
C THR A 236 -4.68 -7.39 -4.53
N PRO A 237 -5.96 -7.81 -4.43
CA PRO A 237 -6.43 -9.04 -5.06
C PRO A 237 -6.23 -9.07 -6.57
N GLU A 238 -6.54 -7.97 -7.25
CA GLU A 238 -6.38 -7.86 -8.70
C GLU A 238 -4.93 -7.59 -9.12
N ALA A 239 -4.16 -6.90 -8.28
CA ALA A 239 -2.71 -6.69 -8.47
C ALA A 239 -1.96 -8.02 -8.48
N VAL A 240 -2.25 -8.93 -7.53
CA VAL A 240 -1.66 -10.28 -7.50
C VAL A 240 -1.93 -11.03 -8.79
N LYS A 241 -3.16 -10.99 -9.31
CA LYS A 241 -3.50 -11.66 -10.57
C LYS A 241 -2.70 -11.08 -11.75
N ARG A 242 -2.68 -9.75 -11.90
CA ARG A 242 -1.94 -9.09 -13.00
C ARG A 242 -0.44 -9.38 -12.94
N LEU A 243 0.18 -9.22 -11.77
CA LEU A 243 1.60 -9.49 -11.57
C LEU A 243 1.91 -10.95 -11.84
N HIS A 244 1.10 -11.89 -11.30
CA HIS A 244 1.30 -13.32 -11.52
C HIS A 244 1.18 -13.70 -12.99
N GLU A 245 0.16 -13.21 -13.72
CA GLU A 245 0.00 -13.45 -15.15
C GLU A 245 1.18 -12.93 -15.96
N GLN A 246 1.66 -11.74 -15.65
CA GLN A 246 2.79 -11.12 -16.33
C GLN A 246 4.10 -11.88 -16.07
N LEU A 247 4.37 -12.25 -14.80
CA LEU A 247 5.63 -12.86 -14.40
C LEU A 247 5.72 -14.35 -14.75
N ARG A 248 4.59 -15.06 -14.89
CA ARG A 248 4.60 -16.46 -15.31
C ARG A 248 4.90 -16.66 -16.80
N SER A 249 4.72 -15.62 -17.62
CA SER A 249 4.92 -15.69 -19.08
C SER A 249 6.39 -15.58 -19.51
N LEU A 250 7.30 -15.41 -18.56
CA LEU A 250 8.76 -15.32 -18.73
C LEU A 250 9.43 -16.65 -18.42
#